data_7dfa45e6d87a02e1e363df423bd2bad3
#
_entry.id   7dfa45e6d87a02e1e363df423bd2bad3
#
_cell.length_a   1.000
_cell.length_b   1.000
_cell.length_c   1.000
_cell.angle_alpha   90.00
_cell.angle_beta   90.00
_cell.angle_gamma   90.00
#
_symmetry.space_group_name_H-M   'P 1'
#
loop_
_entity.id
_entity.type
_entity.pdbx_description
1 polymer ?
#
loop_
_entity_poly.entity_id
_entity_poly.type
_entity_poly.pdbx_seq_one_letter_code
_entity_poly.pdbx_strand_id
1 'polypeptide(L)'
;LTINDAASDNDNSQASSIEISGSNFSNTITLKPNSDNKNSASYVMTRPVECYANEKESSLVAGGIRGLYALTVKMVNPSSSQLSSVGLSNPYAKLKAVYPDTTVSLRASKPDGDGNVYLMKEGGNIVYTISAEKVPWVKTSYDSLVNEYVLYPKMSALSEVSVNDGKNTYTFSLSTAQKTKTDDNGSESTTTTTTVKNGKTEIELATFSGFYENLTMVELADTKSDSKNGSPVLTVTYKYSSDGSTDTVSYYKSDSNRYVAVVNGRVAGHAYQSKVNTAVKQASS
;
A
#
# COMPACT_ATOMS: atom_id res chain seq x y z
N LEU A 1 8.99 -21.68 -22.32
CA LEU A 1 9.19 -20.56 -23.25
C LEU A 1 9.33 -19.27 -22.43
N THR A 2 10.53 -18.73 -22.38
CA THR A 2 10.82 -17.48 -21.64
C THR A 2 10.18 -16.30 -22.37
N ILE A 3 9.35 -15.53 -21.63
CA ILE A 3 8.78 -14.27 -22.12
C ILE A 3 9.74 -13.13 -21.82
N ASN A 4 10.23 -13.06 -20.59
CA ASN A 4 11.25 -12.11 -20.14
C ASN A 4 12.14 -12.77 -19.07
N ASP A 5 13.33 -12.22 -18.90
CA ASP A 5 14.29 -12.79 -17.97
C ASP A 5 13.88 -12.52 -16.52
N ALA A 6 14.24 -13.43 -15.64
CA ALA A 6 14.23 -13.19 -14.20
C ALA A 6 15.25 -12.08 -13.87
N ALA A 7 15.10 -11.47 -12.69
CA ALA A 7 16.20 -10.70 -12.12
C ALA A 7 17.43 -11.60 -11.96
N SER A 8 18.62 -11.11 -12.20
CA SER A 8 19.85 -11.87 -11.92
C SER A 8 19.91 -12.16 -10.41
N ASP A 9 20.53 -13.24 -10.00
CA ASP A 9 20.65 -13.63 -8.58
C ASP A 9 21.32 -12.55 -7.71
N ASN A 10 22.07 -11.64 -8.34
CA ASN A 10 22.69 -10.48 -7.71
C ASN A 10 21.88 -9.18 -7.81
N ASP A 11 20.73 -9.22 -8.50
CA ASP A 11 19.91 -8.05 -8.79
C ASP A 11 18.59 -8.15 -8.01
N ASN A 12 18.65 -7.87 -6.71
CA ASN A 12 17.48 -7.61 -5.88
C ASN A 12 16.84 -6.25 -6.20
N SER A 13 17.07 -5.70 -7.39
CA SER A 13 16.57 -4.38 -7.72
C SER A 13 15.06 -4.40 -7.86
N GLN A 14 14.46 -3.65 -6.96
CA GLN A 14 13.05 -3.32 -7.01
C GLN A 14 12.80 -2.36 -8.19
N ALA A 15 11.66 -2.48 -8.86
CA ALA A 15 11.29 -1.48 -9.86
C ALA A 15 11.16 -0.11 -9.21
N SER A 16 11.78 0.91 -9.78
CA SER A 16 11.66 2.30 -9.32
C SER A 16 10.25 2.87 -9.59
N SER A 17 9.52 2.26 -10.51
CA SER A 17 8.13 2.62 -10.82
C SER A 17 7.44 1.45 -11.53
N ILE A 18 6.18 1.21 -11.18
CA ILE A 18 5.29 0.25 -11.84
C ILE A 18 4.03 1.00 -12.22
N GLU A 19 3.75 1.09 -13.52
CA GLU A 19 2.53 1.70 -14.05
C GLU A 19 1.62 0.61 -14.60
N ILE A 20 0.33 0.64 -14.21
CA ILE A 20 -0.70 -0.28 -14.67
C ILE A 20 -1.83 0.54 -15.26
N SER A 21 -2.25 0.18 -16.47
CA SER A 21 -3.31 0.85 -17.22
C SER A 21 -4.01 -0.15 -18.15
N GLY A 22 -4.92 0.30 -18.98
CA GLY A 22 -5.63 -0.54 -19.96
C GLY A 22 -7.14 -0.34 -19.86
N SER A 23 -7.90 -1.08 -20.67
CA SER A 23 -9.36 -0.91 -20.74
C SER A 23 -10.11 -1.33 -19.46
N ASN A 24 -9.46 -2.09 -18.57
CA ASN A 24 -10.00 -2.49 -17.27
C ASN A 24 -9.83 -1.41 -16.19
N PHE A 25 -9.06 -0.37 -16.46
CA PHE A 25 -8.67 0.63 -15.46
C PHE A 25 -9.25 2.00 -15.81
N SER A 26 -10.02 2.59 -14.90
CA SER A 26 -10.54 3.95 -15.08
C SER A 26 -9.41 5.00 -15.08
N ASN A 27 -8.34 4.72 -14.35
CA ASN A 27 -7.15 5.57 -14.24
C ASN A 27 -5.89 4.72 -14.23
N THR A 28 -4.77 5.30 -14.67
CA THR A 28 -3.46 4.68 -14.49
C THR A 28 -3.13 4.57 -13.01
N ILE A 29 -2.73 3.39 -12.58
CA ILE A 29 -2.20 3.14 -11.23
C ILE A 29 -0.68 3.19 -11.32
N THR A 30 -0.05 3.93 -10.41
CA THR A 30 1.42 3.99 -10.32
C THR A 30 1.86 3.64 -8.92
N LEU A 31 2.69 2.61 -8.80
CA LEU A 31 3.35 2.19 -7.57
C LEU A 31 4.82 2.59 -7.63
N LYS A 32 5.37 3.02 -6.50
CA LYS A 32 6.81 3.24 -6.29
C LYS A 32 7.23 2.58 -4.99
N PRO A 33 8.51 2.18 -4.86
CA PRO A 33 9.04 1.75 -3.59
C PRO A 33 8.80 2.79 -2.50
N ASN A 34 8.39 2.34 -1.32
CA ASN A 34 8.31 3.19 -0.16
C ASN A 34 9.73 3.47 0.35
N SER A 35 10.16 4.72 0.29
CA SER A 35 11.48 5.16 0.74
C SER A 35 11.45 5.80 2.13
N ASP A 36 10.27 6.06 2.69
CA ASP A 36 10.13 6.57 4.04
C ASP A 36 10.05 5.43 5.06
N ASN A 37 10.54 5.65 6.27
CA ASN A 37 10.41 4.70 7.37
C ASN A 37 9.15 4.90 8.22
N LYS A 38 8.19 5.71 7.74
CA LYS A 38 7.00 6.09 8.48
C LYS A 38 5.96 4.98 8.54
N ASN A 39 5.93 4.14 7.50
CA ASN A 39 5.01 3.01 7.38
C ASN A 39 5.77 1.73 7.00
N SER A 40 5.16 0.56 7.22
CA SER A 40 5.77 -0.75 6.88
C SER A 40 5.46 -1.22 5.46
N ALA A 41 4.60 -0.52 4.71
CA ALA A 41 4.30 -0.87 3.33
C ALA A 41 5.56 -0.81 2.46
N SER A 42 5.77 -1.80 1.61
CA SER A 42 6.89 -1.85 0.66
C SER A 42 6.72 -0.88 -0.51
N TYR A 43 5.47 -0.49 -0.81
CA TYR A 43 5.12 0.39 -1.91
C TYR A 43 4.19 1.51 -1.48
N VAL A 44 4.33 2.66 -2.15
CA VAL A 44 3.35 3.76 -2.16
C VAL A 44 2.70 3.82 -3.53
N MET A 45 1.38 3.98 -3.56
CA MET A 45 0.65 4.34 -4.76
C MET A 45 0.73 5.86 -4.91
N THR A 46 1.19 6.34 -6.08
CA THR A 46 1.30 7.77 -6.37
C THR A 46 0.22 8.25 -7.35
N ARG A 47 -0.47 7.31 -8.00
CA ARG A 47 -1.63 7.54 -8.86
C ARG A 47 -2.63 6.40 -8.72
N PRO A 48 -3.94 6.64 -8.83
CA PRO A 48 -4.61 7.94 -9.06
C PRO A 48 -4.60 8.83 -7.82
N VAL A 49 -4.31 8.27 -6.65
CA VAL A 49 -4.30 8.95 -5.35
C VAL A 49 -3.07 8.50 -4.58
N GLU A 50 -2.40 9.43 -3.91
CA GLU A 50 -1.24 9.10 -3.08
C GLU A 50 -1.68 8.45 -1.76
N CYS A 51 -1.23 7.22 -1.53
CA CYS A 51 -1.45 6.46 -0.29
C CYS A 51 -0.46 5.30 -0.19
N TYR A 52 -0.30 4.74 1.00
CA TYR A 52 0.43 3.48 1.16
C TYR A 52 -0.33 2.34 0.48
N ALA A 53 0.39 1.47 -0.20
CA ALA A 53 -0.19 0.34 -0.89
C ALA A 53 -0.45 -0.84 0.07
N ASN A 54 -1.44 -1.66 -0.25
CA ASN A 54 -1.64 -2.95 0.40
C ASN A 54 -0.41 -3.82 0.16
N GLU A 55 0.22 -4.30 1.22
CA GLU A 55 1.50 -5.03 1.16
C GLU A 55 1.40 -6.30 0.33
N LYS A 56 0.37 -7.10 0.56
CA LYS A 56 0.15 -8.37 -0.14
C LYS A 56 -0.09 -8.15 -1.63
N GLU A 57 -1.02 -7.26 -1.96
CA GLU A 57 -1.42 -7.05 -3.36
C GLU A 57 -0.31 -6.37 -4.17
N SER A 58 0.38 -5.38 -3.60
CA SER A 58 1.50 -4.73 -4.28
C SER A 58 2.69 -5.66 -4.49
N SER A 59 2.98 -6.54 -3.54
CA SER A 59 4.01 -7.58 -3.66
C SER A 59 3.67 -8.60 -4.73
N LEU A 60 2.40 -9.04 -4.83
CA LEU A 60 1.93 -9.90 -5.91
C LEU A 60 2.11 -9.24 -7.28
N VAL A 61 1.72 -7.98 -7.41
CA VAL A 61 1.91 -7.21 -8.64
C VAL A 61 3.38 -7.16 -9.03
N ALA A 62 4.26 -6.80 -8.10
CA ALA A 62 5.69 -6.69 -8.35
C ALA A 62 6.33 -8.06 -8.73
N GLY A 63 5.90 -9.14 -8.07
CA GLY A 63 6.37 -10.50 -8.37
C GLY A 63 5.94 -11.04 -9.72
N GLY A 64 4.88 -10.50 -10.33
CA GLY A 64 4.35 -10.93 -11.63
C GLY A 64 4.87 -10.17 -12.84
N ILE A 65 6.10 -9.62 -12.79
CA ILE A 65 6.63 -8.75 -13.86
C ILE A 65 7.82 -9.39 -14.59
N ARG A 66 8.76 -9.98 -13.87
CA ARG A 66 9.99 -10.60 -14.42
C ARG A 66 9.95 -12.12 -14.22
N GLY A 67 10.78 -12.82 -15.00
CA GLY A 67 10.86 -14.28 -14.92
C GLY A 67 9.60 -14.99 -15.41
N LEU A 68 8.94 -14.43 -16.42
CA LEU A 68 7.70 -14.98 -16.94
C LEU A 68 7.95 -16.05 -18.00
N TYR A 69 7.26 -17.18 -17.83
CA TYR A 69 7.30 -18.32 -18.75
C TYR A 69 5.92 -18.58 -19.35
N ALA A 70 5.88 -18.68 -20.66
CA ALA A 70 4.65 -18.98 -21.38
C ALA A 70 4.28 -20.47 -21.29
N LEU A 71 2.97 -20.72 -21.28
CA LEU A 71 2.43 -22.06 -21.53
C LEU A 71 2.65 -22.43 -22.99
N THR A 72 2.27 -21.56 -23.92
CA THR A 72 2.42 -21.76 -25.37
C THR A 72 2.70 -20.45 -26.07
N VAL A 73 3.21 -20.55 -27.32
CA VAL A 73 3.19 -19.46 -28.30
C VAL A 73 1.84 -19.51 -29.02
N LYS A 74 1.09 -18.42 -28.97
CA LYS A 74 -0.19 -18.29 -29.67
C LYS A 74 -0.02 -17.84 -31.11
N MET A 75 0.83 -16.84 -31.33
CA MET A 75 1.09 -16.27 -32.67
C MET A 75 2.50 -15.72 -32.75
N VAL A 76 3.05 -15.75 -33.99
CA VAL A 76 4.31 -15.08 -34.34
C VAL A 76 4.01 -14.11 -35.47
N ASN A 77 4.56 -12.92 -35.41
CA ASN A 77 4.34 -11.83 -36.38
C ASN A 77 2.83 -11.57 -36.66
N PRO A 78 2.01 -11.33 -35.60
CA PRO A 78 0.57 -11.16 -35.76
C PRO A 78 0.26 -9.89 -36.55
N SER A 79 -0.73 -9.98 -37.44
CA SER A 79 -1.33 -8.80 -38.07
C SER A 79 -2.16 -7.98 -37.09
N SER A 80 -2.50 -6.75 -37.45
CA SER A 80 -3.38 -5.91 -36.62
C SER A 80 -4.76 -6.54 -36.38
N SER A 81 -5.32 -7.25 -37.36
CA SER A 81 -6.58 -7.97 -37.23
C SER A 81 -6.47 -9.14 -36.25
N GLN A 82 -5.36 -9.87 -36.26
CA GLN A 82 -5.09 -10.96 -35.32
C GLN A 82 -4.90 -10.42 -33.88
N LEU A 83 -4.20 -9.30 -33.73
CA LEU A 83 -4.07 -8.65 -32.42
C LEU A 83 -5.44 -8.19 -31.87
N SER A 84 -6.30 -7.66 -32.76
CA SER A 84 -7.66 -7.28 -32.39
C SER A 84 -8.49 -8.50 -31.95
N SER A 85 -8.39 -9.62 -32.65
CA SER A 85 -9.16 -10.84 -32.36
C SER A 85 -8.81 -11.46 -31.00
N VAL A 86 -7.61 -11.21 -30.47
CA VAL A 86 -7.18 -11.67 -29.13
C VAL A 86 -7.17 -10.55 -28.08
N GLY A 87 -7.76 -9.38 -28.39
CA GLY A 87 -7.92 -8.28 -27.44
C GLY A 87 -6.62 -7.52 -27.10
N LEU A 88 -5.58 -7.61 -27.94
CA LEU A 88 -4.31 -6.94 -27.71
C LEU A 88 -4.16 -5.60 -28.45
N SER A 89 -5.09 -5.24 -29.37
CA SER A 89 -5.14 -3.91 -29.96
C SER A 89 -5.67 -2.85 -29.00
N ASN A 90 -6.61 -3.23 -28.13
CA ASN A 90 -7.06 -2.44 -26.98
C ASN A 90 -6.91 -3.30 -25.72
N PRO A 91 -5.71 -3.39 -25.15
CA PRO A 91 -5.40 -4.34 -24.11
C PRO A 91 -6.27 -4.13 -22.85
N TYR A 92 -6.69 -5.25 -22.25
CA TYR A 92 -7.39 -5.25 -20.97
C TYR A 92 -6.52 -4.66 -19.88
N ALA A 93 -5.22 -5.04 -19.87
CA ALA A 93 -4.23 -4.49 -18.98
C ALA A 93 -2.91 -4.22 -19.72
N LYS A 94 -2.24 -3.14 -19.34
CA LYS A 94 -0.87 -2.78 -19.72
C LYS A 94 -0.05 -2.60 -18.47
N LEU A 95 1.20 -3.00 -18.52
CA LEU A 95 2.17 -2.78 -17.45
C LEU A 95 3.43 -2.16 -18.04
N LYS A 96 3.97 -1.17 -17.34
CA LYS A 96 5.32 -0.65 -17.53
C LYS A 96 6.04 -0.59 -16.21
N ALA A 97 7.14 -1.31 -16.08
CA ALA A 97 7.97 -1.31 -14.89
C ALA A 97 9.40 -0.88 -15.25
N VAL A 98 9.93 0.08 -14.50
CA VAL A 98 11.27 0.63 -14.70
C VAL A 98 12.21 0.05 -13.64
N TYR A 99 13.20 -0.69 -14.08
CA TYR A 99 14.27 -1.23 -13.26
C TYR A 99 15.58 -0.49 -13.57
N PRO A 100 16.61 -0.57 -12.71
CA PRO A 100 17.92 0.03 -12.99
C PRO A 100 18.57 -0.49 -14.28
N ASP A 101 18.36 -1.76 -14.59
CA ASP A 101 18.97 -2.47 -15.71
C ASP A 101 18.07 -2.47 -16.96
N THR A 102 16.76 -2.35 -16.83
CA THR A 102 15.83 -2.52 -17.92
C THR A 102 14.47 -1.88 -17.69
N THR A 103 13.70 -1.74 -18.73
CA THR A 103 12.26 -1.42 -18.67
C THR A 103 11.45 -2.58 -19.24
N VAL A 104 10.56 -3.13 -18.41
CA VAL A 104 9.61 -4.17 -18.83
C VAL A 104 8.29 -3.51 -19.20
N SER A 105 7.85 -3.70 -20.46
CA SER A 105 6.57 -3.19 -20.95
C SER A 105 5.77 -4.34 -21.56
N LEU A 106 4.59 -4.60 -21.00
CA LEU A 106 3.73 -5.73 -21.34
C LEU A 106 2.31 -5.27 -21.60
N ARG A 107 1.60 -5.98 -22.46
CA ARG A 107 0.16 -5.85 -22.66
C ARG A 107 -0.51 -7.22 -22.63
N ALA A 108 -1.68 -7.27 -22.00
CA ALA A 108 -2.44 -8.50 -21.78
C ALA A 108 -3.89 -8.35 -22.19
N SER A 109 -4.45 -9.44 -22.70
CA SER A 109 -5.88 -9.58 -22.95
C SER A 109 -6.66 -9.73 -21.63
N LYS A 110 -7.99 -9.65 -21.72
CA LYS A 110 -8.87 -10.13 -20.65
C LYS A 110 -8.61 -11.63 -20.40
N PRO A 111 -8.63 -12.10 -19.15
CA PRO A 111 -8.60 -13.53 -18.85
C PRO A 111 -9.73 -14.28 -19.55
N ASP A 112 -9.42 -15.43 -20.11
CA ASP A 112 -10.39 -16.36 -20.68
C ASP A 112 -11.07 -17.24 -19.62
N GLY A 113 -11.94 -18.16 -20.06
CA GLY A 113 -12.67 -19.07 -19.18
C GLY A 113 -11.78 -20.07 -18.45
N ASP A 114 -10.58 -20.33 -18.96
CA ASP A 114 -9.58 -21.24 -18.36
C ASP A 114 -8.60 -20.50 -17.43
N GLY A 115 -8.79 -19.18 -17.25
CA GLY A 115 -7.92 -18.35 -16.43
C GLY A 115 -6.60 -17.98 -17.08
N ASN A 116 -6.49 -18.07 -18.40
CA ASN A 116 -5.32 -17.67 -19.15
C ASN A 116 -5.50 -16.29 -19.78
N VAL A 117 -4.38 -15.65 -20.12
CA VAL A 117 -4.34 -14.41 -20.89
C VAL A 117 -3.42 -14.55 -22.08
N TYR A 118 -3.69 -13.80 -23.13
CA TYR A 118 -2.72 -13.53 -24.16
C TYR A 118 -1.84 -12.37 -23.72
N LEU A 119 -0.54 -12.57 -23.78
CA LEU A 119 0.47 -11.63 -23.34
C LEU A 119 1.46 -11.33 -24.45
N MET A 120 1.85 -10.07 -24.57
CA MET A 120 2.83 -9.63 -25.55
C MET A 120 3.72 -8.53 -24.96
N LYS A 121 5.00 -8.54 -25.28
CA LYS A 121 5.89 -7.41 -24.99
C LYS A 121 5.52 -6.23 -25.90
N GLU A 122 5.58 -5.00 -25.41
CA GLU A 122 5.48 -3.83 -26.27
C GLU A 122 6.62 -3.82 -27.29
N GLY A 123 6.28 -3.58 -28.56
CA GLY A 123 7.23 -3.65 -29.68
C GLY A 123 7.69 -5.08 -30.05
N GLY A 124 7.20 -6.10 -29.35
CA GLY A 124 7.48 -7.49 -29.70
C GLY A 124 6.65 -8.00 -30.87
N ASN A 125 6.97 -9.20 -31.32
CA ASN A 125 6.30 -9.85 -32.45
C ASN A 125 5.74 -11.25 -32.11
N ILE A 126 5.67 -11.60 -30.83
CA ILE A 126 5.17 -12.89 -30.35
C ILE A 126 4.06 -12.66 -29.35
N VAL A 127 2.94 -13.33 -29.56
CA VAL A 127 1.85 -13.45 -28.59
C VAL A 127 1.97 -14.77 -27.86
N TYR A 128 2.00 -14.71 -26.57
CA TYR A 128 2.10 -15.88 -25.68
C TYR A 128 0.76 -16.15 -24.98
N THR A 129 0.54 -17.40 -24.59
CA THR A 129 -0.49 -17.74 -23.61
C THR A 129 0.17 -18.01 -22.26
N ILE A 130 -0.34 -17.37 -21.20
CA ILE A 130 0.16 -17.52 -19.83
C ILE A 130 -1.02 -17.53 -18.86
N SER A 131 -0.89 -18.24 -17.72
CA SER A 131 -1.89 -18.15 -16.65
C SER A 131 -1.95 -16.75 -16.09
N ALA A 132 -3.17 -16.22 -15.89
CA ALA A 132 -3.39 -14.91 -15.27
C ALA A 132 -2.84 -14.82 -13.84
N GLU A 133 -2.67 -15.95 -13.15
CA GLU A 133 -2.06 -16.02 -11.81
C GLU A 133 -0.57 -15.63 -11.82
N LYS A 134 0.11 -15.81 -12.95
CA LYS A 134 1.52 -15.42 -13.13
C LYS A 134 1.69 -13.94 -13.45
N VAL A 135 0.62 -13.25 -13.75
CA VAL A 135 0.57 -11.82 -14.10
C VAL A 135 -0.56 -11.13 -13.31
N PRO A 136 -0.47 -11.08 -11.96
CA PRO A 136 -1.55 -10.61 -11.06
C PRO A 136 -2.01 -9.18 -11.38
N TRP A 137 -1.10 -8.36 -11.92
CA TRP A 137 -1.40 -6.98 -12.33
C TRP A 137 -2.52 -6.87 -13.40
N VAL A 138 -2.86 -7.98 -14.08
CA VAL A 138 -4.00 -8.01 -15.02
C VAL A 138 -5.34 -7.92 -14.30
N LYS A 139 -5.44 -8.47 -13.08
CA LYS A 139 -6.68 -8.54 -12.30
C LYS A 139 -6.72 -7.54 -11.14
N THR A 140 -5.64 -6.82 -10.89
CA THR A 140 -5.57 -5.86 -9.79
C THR A 140 -6.52 -4.68 -10.02
N SER A 141 -6.82 -3.95 -8.97
CA SER A 141 -7.67 -2.75 -9.00
C SER A 141 -7.13 -1.70 -8.04
N TYR A 142 -7.62 -0.47 -8.17
CA TYR A 142 -7.34 0.58 -7.21
C TYR A 142 -7.73 0.13 -5.78
N ASP A 143 -8.95 -0.39 -5.63
CA ASP A 143 -9.49 -0.79 -4.33
C ASP A 143 -8.67 -1.91 -3.67
N SER A 144 -8.18 -2.88 -4.45
CA SER A 144 -7.34 -3.96 -3.92
C SER A 144 -5.94 -3.51 -3.54
N LEU A 145 -5.43 -2.46 -4.18
CA LEU A 145 -4.10 -1.91 -3.93
C LEU A 145 -4.05 -0.86 -2.81
N VAL A 146 -5.19 -0.30 -2.40
CA VAL A 146 -5.25 0.59 -1.23
C VAL A 146 -4.97 -0.23 0.03
N ASN A 147 -4.23 0.34 0.99
CA ASN A 147 -4.01 -0.31 2.28
C ASN A 147 -5.36 -0.58 2.97
N GLU A 148 -5.48 -1.74 3.60
CA GLU A 148 -6.71 -2.12 4.32
C GLU A 148 -6.99 -1.23 5.53
N TYR A 149 -5.94 -0.64 6.15
CA TYR A 149 -6.06 0.31 7.25
C TYR A 149 -6.04 1.75 6.72
N VAL A 150 -6.81 2.63 7.39
CA VAL A 150 -6.88 4.05 7.02
C VAL A 150 -5.50 4.69 7.03
N LEU A 151 -4.74 4.47 8.11
CA LEU A 151 -3.32 4.85 8.24
C LEU A 151 -2.67 4.04 9.36
N TYR A 152 -1.53 3.43 9.08
CA TYR A 152 -0.80 2.60 10.04
C TYR A 152 0.68 3.02 10.15
N PRO A 153 1.00 4.14 10.83
CA PRO A 153 2.39 4.53 11.04
C PRO A 153 3.14 3.54 11.93
N LYS A 154 4.44 3.41 11.76
CA LYS A 154 5.30 2.69 12.69
C LYS A 154 5.44 3.49 13.98
N MET A 155 5.09 2.92 15.13
CA MET A 155 5.25 3.58 16.44
C MET A 155 6.69 4.06 16.65
N SER A 156 7.67 3.28 16.23
CA SER A 156 9.10 3.61 16.35
C SER A 156 9.54 4.83 15.52
N ALA A 157 8.73 5.24 14.55
CA ALA A 157 9.00 6.43 13.72
C ALA A 157 8.43 7.72 14.34
N LEU A 158 7.67 7.62 15.44
CA LEU A 158 6.92 8.74 16.01
C LEU A 158 7.65 9.37 17.20
N SER A 159 7.53 10.69 17.30
CA SER A 159 7.87 11.47 18.50
C SER A 159 6.64 11.87 19.33
N GLU A 160 5.45 11.90 18.69
CA GLU A 160 4.23 12.30 19.36
C GLU A 160 3.01 11.69 18.67
N VAL A 161 2.00 11.33 19.48
CA VAL A 161 0.64 11.00 19.04
C VAL A 161 -0.33 11.89 19.79
N SER A 162 -1.12 12.68 19.06
CA SER A 162 -2.17 13.51 19.64
C SER A 162 -3.54 12.98 19.21
N VAL A 163 -4.43 12.79 20.18
CA VAL A 163 -5.76 12.18 19.98
C VAL A 163 -6.81 13.14 20.50
N ASN A 164 -7.71 13.59 19.62
CA ASN A 164 -8.86 14.40 19.95
C ASN A 164 -10.14 13.57 19.78
N ASP A 165 -10.87 13.34 20.86
CA ASP A 165 -12.10 12.53 20.91
C ASP A 165 -13.39 13.34 20.63
N GLY A 166 -13.22 14.56 20.15
CA GLY A 166 -14.30 15.52 19.90
C GLY A 166 -14.63 16.40 21.12
N LYS A 167 -14.05 16.11 22.31
CA LYS A 167 -14.21 16.87 23.54
C LYS A 167 -12.87 17.29 24.14
N ASN A 168 -11.94 16.35 24.24
CA ASN A 168 -10.64 16.52 24.85
C ASN A 168 -9.53 16.16 23.87
N THR A 169 -8.35 16.68 24.14
CA THR A 169 -7.13 16.32 23.40
C THR A 169 -6.13 15.70 24.36
N TYR A 170 -5.64 14.52 24.04
CA TYR A 170 -4.63 13.77 24.75
C TYR A 170 -3.37 13.73 23.90
N THR A 171 -2.22 14.06 24.50
CA THR A 171 -0.96 14.11 23.76
C THR A 171 0.05 13.18 24.42
N PHE A 172 0.54 12.21 23.65
CA PHE A 172 1.51 11.22 24.08
C PHE A 172 2.84 11.53 23.39
N SER A 173 3.88 11.82 24.18
CA SER A 173 5.25 11.92 23.66
C SER A 173 5.94 10.57 23.70
N LEU A 174 6.62 10.23 22.60
CA LEU A 174 7.37 8.99 22.46
C LEU A 174 8.86 9.32 22.33
N SER A 175 9.69 8.62 23.08
CA SER A 175 11.13 8.69 22.94
C SER A 175 11.71 7.29 22.88
N THR A 176 12.57 7.05 21.90
CA THR A 176 13.24 5.77 21.71
C THR A 176 14.72 5.91 22.00
N ALA A 177 15.24 5.13 22.94
CA ALA A 177 16.65 5.05 23.26
C ALA A 177 17.20 3.68 22.85
N GLN A 178 18.36 3.69 22.24
CA GLN A 178 19.13 2.48 21.95
C GLN A 178 20.31 2.36 22.91
N LYS A 179 20.47 1.19 23.50
CA LYS A 179 21.59 0.86 24.37
C LYS A 179 22.31 -0.36 23.82
N THR A 180 23.51 -0.16 23.32
CA THR A 180 24.37 -1.26 22.87
C THR A 180 25.20 -1.75 24.05
N LYS A 181 25.21 -3.06 24.26
CA LYS A 181 26.11 -3.76 25.19
C LYS A 181 27.00 -4.70 24.37
N THR A 182 28.31 -4.65 24.63
CA THR A 182 29.25 -5.62 24.11
C THR A 182 29.49 -6.65 25.21
N ASP A 183 29.37 -7.91 24.90
CA ASP A 183 29.70 -9.02 25.83
C ASP A 183 31.22 -9.28 25.90
N ASP A 184 31.63 -10.14 26.81
CA ASP A 184 33.05 -10.48 27.00
C ASP A 184 33.67 -11.20 25.78
N ASN A 185 32.86 -11.65 24.83
CA ASN A 185 33.28 -12.30 23.57
C ASN A 185 33.31 -11.30 22.38
N GLY A 186 33.04 -10.02 22.62
CA GLY A 186 33.02 -8.99 21.60
C GLY A 186 31.73 -8.93 20.76
N SER A 187 30.69 -9.70 21.13
CA SER A 187 29.38 -9.65 20.46
C SER A 187 28.60 -8.43 20.96
N GLU A 188 28.09 -7.65 20.02
CA GLU A 188 27.26 -6.49 20.32
C GLU A 188 25.77 -6.87 20.35
N SER A 189 25.08 -6.50 21.43
CA SER A 189 23.63 -6.59 21.53
C SER A 189 23.05 -5.19 21.71
N THR A 190 22.13 -4.77 20.84
CA THR A 190 21.43 -3.48 20.95
C THR A 190 20.02 -3.70 21.49
N THR A 191 19.74 -3.09 22.61
CA THR A 191 18.39 -3.05 23.20
C THR A 191 17.76 -1.70 22.88
N THR A 192 16.58 -1.73 22.27
CA THR A 192 15.78 -0.53 21.99
C THR A 192 14.69 -0.40 23.05
N THR A 193 14.64 0.73 23.75
CA THR A 193 13.62 1.02 24.75
C THR A 193 12.81 2.22 24.31
N THR A 194 11.49 2.08 24.22
CA THR A 194 10.57 3.17 23.95
C THR A 194 9.87 3.59 25.25
N THR A 195 9.93 4.89 25.57
CA THR A 195 9.23 5.50 26.69
C THR A 195 8.08 6.35 26.16
N VAL A 196 6.90 6.20 26.75
CA VAL A 196 5.69 6.96 26.42
C VAL A 196 5.27 7.79 27.61
N LYS A 197 4.92 9.06 27.39
CA LYS A 197 4.44 9.97 28.44
C LYS A 197 3.20 10.73 27.99
N ASN A 198 2.24 10.89 28.91
CA ASN A 198 1.17 11.87 28.79
C ASN A 198 1.50 13.02 29.78
N GLY A 199 1.95 14.15 29.22
CA GLY A 199 2.54 15.23 30.00
C GLY A 199 3.77 14.77 30.78
N LYS A 200 3.68 14.77 32.13
CA LYS A 200 4.75 14.29 33.00
C LYS A 200 4.63 12.83 33.43
N THR A 201 3.48 12.22 33.17
CA THR A 201 3.18 10.84 33.61
C THR A 201 3.66 9.86 32.57
N GLU A 202 4.48 8.92 33.00
CA GLU A 202 4.91 7.79 32.16
C GLU A 202 3.79 6.76 32.07
N ILE A 203 3.55 6.28 30.83
CA ILE A 203 2.55 5.27 30.52
C ILE A 203 3.29 3.96 30.22
N GLU A 204 2.78 2.86 30.75
CA GLU A 204 3.31 1.54 30.43
C GLU A 204 3.22 1.27 28.93
N LEU A 205 4.33 0.87 28.32
CA LEU A 205 4.43 0.67 26.88
C LEU A 205 3.39 -0.36 26.36
N ALA A 206 3.15 -1.43 27.09
CA ALA A 206 2.16 -2.45 26.70
C ALA A 206 0.74 -1.87 26.65
N THR A 207 0.38 -1.05 27.63
CA THR A 207 -0.92 -0.35 27.69
C THR A 207 -1.07 0.61 26.50
N PHE A 208 -0.03 1.43 26.25
CA PHE A 208 -0.05 2.34 25.11
C PHE A 208 -0.07 1.60 23.78
N SER A 209 0.66 0.49 23.63
CA SER A 209 0.68 -0.30 22.40
C SER A 209 -0.71 -0.83 22.04
N GLY A 210 -1.45 -1.37 23.00
CA GLY A 210 -2.83 -1.82 22.77
C GLY A 210 -3.78 -0.69 22.37
N PHE A 211 -3.62 0.49 22.96
CA PHE A 211 -4.34 1.68 22.53
C PHE A 211 -3.94 2.13 21.13
N TYR A 212 -2.64 2.18 20.85
CA TYR A 212 -2.09 2.57 19.55
C TYR A 212 -2.58 1.65 18.41
N GLU A 213 -2.62 0.34 18.66
CA GLU A 213 -3.19 -0.63 17.71
C GLU A 213 -4.64 -0.29 17.37
N ASN A 214 -5.48 0.04 18.35
CA ASN A 214 -6.86 0.42 18.11
C ASN A 214 -7.01 1.75 17.33
N LEU A 215 -6.04 2.66 17.44
CA LEU A 215 -6.00 3.88 16.63
C LEU A 215 -5.61 3.62 15.18
N THR A 216 -4.71 2.68 14.95
CA THR A 216 -4.08 2.45 13.63
C THR A 216 -4.71 1.31 12.84
N MET A 217 -5.27 0.30 13.50
CA MET A 217 -5.96 -0.83 12.85
C MET A 217 -7.44 -0.53 12.55
N VAL A 218 -7.75 0.71 12.22
CA VAL A 218 -9.07 1.08 11.71
C VAL A 218 -9.13 0.74 10.24
N GLU A 219 -9.92 -0.28 9.91
CA GLU A 219 -10.05 -0.80 8.55
C GLU A 219 -10.92 0.11 7.67
N LEU A 220 -10.50 0.27 6.42
CA LEU A 220 -11.34 0.81 5.35
C LEU A 220 -12.39 -0.22 4.94
N ALA A 221 -13.64 0.19 4.93
CA ALA A 221 -14.74 -0.62 4.45
C ALA A 221 -14.92 -0.50 2.92
N ASP A 222 -14.55 0.64 2.37
CA ASP A 222 -14.50 0.95 0.93
C ASP A 222 -13.68 2.24 0.71
N THR A 223 -13.40 2.55 -0.56
CA THR A 223 -12.64 3.74 -0.98
C THR A 223 -13.54 4.84 -1.57
N LYS A 224 -14.85 4.77 -1.34
CA LYS A 224 -15.81 5.74 -1.89
C LYS A 224 -15.63 7.11 -1.24
N SER A 225 -15.76 8.14 -2.06
CA SER A 225 -15.80 9.52 -1.58
C SER A 225 -17.21 9.85 -1.09
N ASP A 226 -17.29 10.47 0.07
CA ASP A 226 -18.54 10.96 0.64
C ASP A 226 -18.31 12.33 1.29
N SER A 227 -19.40 13.05 1.56
CA SER A 227 -19.34 14.36 2.20
C SER A 227 -19.02 14.25 3.68
N LYS A 228 -18.18 15.16 4.17
CA LYS A 228 -17.88 15.30 5.59
C LYS A 228 -19.00 16.06 6.28
N ASN A 229 -19.70 15.46 7.23
CA ASN A 229 -20.79 16.08 7.95
C ASN A 229 -20.35 16.46 9.37
N GLY A 230 -20.46 17.75 9.69
CA GLY A 230 -20.18 18.28 11.03
C GLY A 230 -18.70 18.27 11.42
N SER A 231 -18.45 18.18 12.73
CA SER A 231 -17.10 18.05 13.30
C SER A 231 -16.68 16.58 13.38
N PRO A 232 -15.37 16.29 13.32
CA PRO A 232 -14.90 14.92 13.46
C PRO A 232 -15.20 14.36 14.86
N VAL A 233 -15.55 13.09 14.91
CA VAL A 233 -15.75 12.35 16.18
C VAL A 233 -14.42 11.90 16.80
N LEU A 234 -13.40 11.76 15.97
CA LEU A 234 -12.04 11.42 16.35
C LEU A 234 -11.08 12.07 15.38
N THR A 235 -10.02 12.67 15.91
CA THR A 235 -8.87 13.11 15.11
C THR A 235 -7.60 12.60 15.78
N VAL A 236 -6.75 11.96 15.01
CA VAL A 236 -5.43 11.48 15.44
C VAL A 236 -4.37 12.16 14.60
N THR A 237 -3.40 12.79 15.27
CA THR A 237 -2.23 13.39 14.62
C THR A 237 -0.98 12.62 15.05
N TYR A 238 -0.23 12.12 14.09
CA TYR A 238 1.02 11.43 14.24
C TYR A 238 2.16 12.35 13.84
N LYS A 239 3.10 12.64 14.74
CA LYS A 239 4.28 13.45 14.47
C LYS A 239 5.51 12.57 14.39
N TYR A 240 6.23 12.68 13.29
CA TYR A 240 7.41 11.86 13.02
C TYR A 240 8.68 12.43 13.65
N SER A 241 9.53 11.54 14.17
CA SER A 241 10.79 11.92 14.83
C SER A 241 11.88 12.33 13.82
N SER A 242 11.80 11.82 12.59
CA SER A 242 12.84 12.01 11.58
C SER A 242 12.91 13.44 11.03
N ASP A 243 11.75 14.05 10.79
CA ASP A 243 11.64 15.35 10.11
C ASP A 243 10.64 16.32 10.75
N GLY A 244 9.95 15.87 11.82
CA GLY A 244 8.93 16.65 12.50
C GLY A 244 7.63 16.84 11.70
N SER A 245 7.51 16.20 10.53
CA SER A 245 6.27 16.21 9.75
C SER A 245 5.15 15.48 10.48
N THR A 246 3.91 15.71 10.05
CA THR A 246 2.73 15.13 10.68
C THR A 246 1.83 14.50 9.64
N ASP A 247 1.20 13.38 10.03
CA ASP A 247 0.02 12.85 9.37
C ASP A 247 -1.19 12.98 10.30
N THR A 248 -2.34 13.31 9.72
CA THR A 248 -3.59 13.48 10.47
C THR A 248 -4.69 12.61 9.86
N VAL A 249 -5.36 11.85 10.73
CA VAL A 249 -6.55 11.07 10.37
C VAL A 249 -7.74 11.64 11.15
N SER A 250 -8.83 11.94 10.44
CA SER A 250 -10.07 12.40 11.05
C SER A 250 -11.25 11.55 10.57
N TYR A 251 -12.17 11.24 11.49
CA TYR A 251 -13.36 10.46 11.22
C TYR A 251 -14.61 11.29 11.42
N TYR A 252 -15.45 11.36 10.39
CA TYR A 252 -16.69 12.13 10.39
C TYR A 252 -17.90 11.23 10.30
N LYS A 253 -19.00 11.63 10.91
CA LYS A 253 -20.27 10.91 10.74
C LYS A 253 -20.68 10.91 9.26
N SER A 254 -21.17 9.76 8.81
CA SER A 254 -21.80 9.57 7.51
C SER A 254 -23.29 9.25 7.72
N ASP A 255 -24.08 9.35 6.65
CA ASP A 255 -25.50 8.95 6.66
C ASP A 255 -25.65 7.41 6.72
N SER A 256 -24.57 6.66 6.56
CA SER A 256 -24.48 5.22 6.74
C SER A 256 -24.00 4.85 8.17
N ASN A 257 -24.05 3.57 8.50
CA ASN A 257 -23.43 3.03 9.75
C ASN A 257 -21.90 2.98 9.69
N ARG A 258 -21.27 3.94 9.00
CA ARG A 258 -19.84 4.07 8.80
C ARG A 258 -19.41 5.49 9.09
N TYR A 259 -18.11 5.70 9.23
CA TYR A 259 -17.52 7.02 9.30
C TYR A 259 -16.73 7.33 8.04
N VAL A 260 -16.81 8.59 7.56
CA VAL A 260 -15.93 9.07 6.51
C VAL A 260 -14.54 9.24 7.10
N ALA A 261 -13.57 8.51 6.58
CA ALA A 261 -12.17 8.61 6.95
C ALA A 261 -11.44 9.63 6.06
N VAL A 262 -10.74 10.55 6.69
CA VAL A 262 -10.01 11.64 6.04
C VAL A 262 -8.56 11.58 6.48
N VAL A 263 -7.64 11.44 5.54
CA VAL A 263 -6.18 11.44 5.78
C VAL A 263 -5.59 12.70 5.16
N ASN A 264 -4.93 13.52 5.96
CA ASN A 264 -4.30 14.77 5.52
C ASN A 264 -5.25 15.68 4.72
N GLY A 265 -6.51 15.77 5.17
CA GLY A 265 -7.53 16.58 4.53
C GLY A 265 -8.26 15.94 3.35
N ARG A 266 -7.79 14.79 2.84
CA ARG A 266 -8.36 14.04 1.72
C ARG A 266 -9.21 12.87 2.22
N VAL A 267 -10.40 12.69 1.64
CA VAL A 267 -11.25 11.53 1.92
C VAL A 267 -10.54 10.27 1.40
N ALA A 268 -10.29 9.32 2.30
CA ALA A 268 -9.72 8.01 1.99
C ALA A 268 -10.81 6.96 1.65
N GLY A 269 -11.98 7.10 2.25
CA GLY A 269 -13.09 6.18 2.09
C GLY A 269 -13.96 6.13 3.35
N HIS A 270 -14.64 5.03 3.56
CA HIS A 270 -15.42 4.78 4.76
C HIS A 270 -14.69 3.81 5.69
N ALA A 271 -14.71 4.12 6.98
CA ALA A 271 -14.20 3.26 8.06
C ALA A 271 -15.33 2.57 8.81
N TYR A 272 -15.09 1.39 9.37
CA TYR A 272 -16.07 0.69 10.20
C TYR A 272 -16.32 1.43 11.50
N GLN A 273 -17.58 1.75 11.78
CA GLN A 273 -18.00 2.53 12.96
C GLN A 273 -17.55 1.88 14.29
N SER A 274 -17.61 0.56 14.40
CA SER A 274 -17.21 -0.17 15.60
C SER A 274 -15.76 0.06 15.97
N LYS A 275 -14.85 0.09 14.99
CA LYS A 275 -13.41 0.31 15.18
C LYS A 275 -13.14 1.74 15.67
N VAL A 276 -13.73 2.73 15.00
CA VAL A 276 -13.60 4.15 15.42
C VAL A 276 -14.16 4.38 16.81
N ASN A 277 -15.35 3.83 17.12
CA ASN A 277 -15.96 3.97 18.45
C ASN A 277 -15.11 3.33 19.55
N THR A 278 -14.43 2.20 19.27
CA THR A 278 -13.49 1.59 20.21
C THR A 278 -12.33 2.55 20.50
N ALA A 279 -11.73 3.15 19.47
CA ALA A 279 -10.65 4.12 19.62
C ALA A 279 -11.10 5.36 20.43
N VAL A 280 -12.28 5.92 20.14
CA VAL A 280 -12.87 7.05 20.88
C VAL A 280 -13.06 6.70 22.35
N LYS A 281 -13.64 5.51 22.65
CA LYS A 281 -13.88 5.07 24.04
C LYS A 281 -12.58 4.92 24.83
N GLN A 282 -11.55 4.37 24.20
CA GLN A 282 -10.25 4.18 24.85
C GLN A 282 -9.48 5.50 25.04
N ALA A 283 -9.63 6.45 24.11
CA ALA A 283 -9.01 7.76 24.26
C ALA A 283 -9.53 8.51 25.49
N SER A 284 -10.78 8.26 25.90
CA SER A 284 -11.46 8.92 27.03
C SER A 284 -11.42 8.12 28.34
N SER A 285 -10.82 6.93 28.36
CA SER A 285 -10.64 6.10 29.55
C SER A 285 -9.24 6.24 30.14
#